data_3272cf3c02f4acf9d76acd4d53731cd4
#
_entry.id   3272cf3c02f4acf9d76acd4d53731cd4
#
_cell.length_a   1.000
_cell.length_b   1.000
_cell.length_c   1.000
_cell.angle_alpha   90.00
_cell.angle_beta   90.00
_cell.angle_gamma   90.00
#
_symmetry.space_group_name_H-M   'P 1'
#
loop_
_entity.id
_entity.type
_entity.pdbx_description
1 polymer ?
#
loop_
_entity_poly.entity_id
_entity_poly.type
_entity_poly.pdbx_seq_one_letter_code
_entity_poly.pdbx_strand_id
1 'polypeptide(L)'
;FTVTVEKINYVEKADMGTEFFNAVYPGREIATEEEMRNAVKVEIESYYDKQSRNQLHDQVYHQLTDHVSIDFPEQFLKRWLQNGSEKPKSVEEADAEYPQFSNQLKWTLISTQIINENSIIVNPEELKNFARQQLFGNMGMAVPEDAPWADDYVNSMMKDKKFTEDAYFRIQNEKMFQLLESKANITEEKISLEAFREKLHHHHH
;
A
#
# COMPACT_ATOMS: atom_id res chain seq x y z
N PHE A 1 -8.56 -45.24 18.76
CA PHE A 1 -7.78 -44.11 19.29
C PHE A 1 -8.38 -43.71 20.65
N THR A 2 -7.53 -43.52 21.65
CA THR A 2 -7.92 -42.94 22.94
C THR A 2 -7.51 -41.47 22.90
N VAL A 3 -8.47 -40.56 23.11
CA VAL A 3 -8.22 -39.11 23.14
C VAL A 3 -8.36 -38.66 24.59
N THR A 4 -7.32 -38.03 25.11
CA THR A 4 -7.34 -37.40 26.43
C THR A 4 -7.49 -35.90 26.25
N VAL A 5 -8.56 -35.31 26.82
CA VAL A 5 -8.75 -33.86 26.84
C VAL A 5 -7.90 -33.29 27.97
N GLU A 6 -6.86 -32.53 27.64
CA GLU A 6 -5.95 -31.93 28.64
C GLU A 6 -6.46 -30.59 29.15
N LYS A 7 -7.12 -29.79 28.25
CA LYS A 7 -7.59 -28.45 28.60
C LYS A 7 -8.84 -28.09 27.79
N ILE A 8 -9.80 -27.53 28.46
CA ILE A 8 -10.97 -26.89 27.82
C ILE A 8 -10.86 -25.39 28.06
N ASN A 9 -10.77 -24.61 26.96
CA ASN A 9 -10.76 -23.16 27.04
C ASN A 9 -12.18 -22.64 26.80
N TYR A 10 -12.60 -21.74 27.67
CA TYR A 10 -13.83 -20.97 27.50
C TYR A 10 -13.50 -19.56 27.08
N VAL A 11 -14.19 -19.06 26.08
CA VAL A 11 -13.99 -17.67 25.57
C VAL A 11 -15.17 -16.84 26.01
N GLU A 12 -14.91 -15.83 26.82
CA GLU A 12 -15.88 -14.84 27.26
C GLU A 12 -15.42 -13.43 26.94
N LYS A 13 -16.35 -12.48 26.99
CA LYS A 13 -15.99 -11.08 26.80
C LYS A 13 -15.12 -10.61 27.96
N ALA A 14 -14.03 -9.92 27.64
CA ALA A 14 -13.19 -9.31 28.66
C ALA A 14 -13.92 -8.15 29.32
N ASP A 15 -13.63 -7.95 30.61
CA ASP A 15 -14.09 -6.77 31.33
C ASP A 15 -13.43 -5.50 30.76
N MET A 16 -14.23 -4.43 30.58
CA MET A 16 -13.78 -3.15 30.05
C MET A 16 -13.03 -2.37 31.14
N GLY A 17 -11.80 -2.79 31.43
CA GLY A 17 -10.93 -2.21 32.42
C GLY A 17 -9.52 -1.93 31.89
N THR A 18 -8.70 -1.27 32.69
CA THR A 18 -7.34 -0.85 32.33
C THR A 18 -6.43 -2.00 31.93
N GLU A 19 -6.63 -3.20 32.50
CA GLU A 19 -5.87 -4.40 32.12
C GLU A 19 -6.15 -4.81 30.68
N PHE A 20 -7.44 -4.82 30.29
CA PHE A 20 -7.85 -5.08 28.91
C PHE A 20 -7.33 -3.98 27.95
N PHE A 21 -7.44 -2.72 28.33
CA PHE A 21 -6.99 -1.60 27.49
C PHE A 21 -5.48 -1.66 27.22
N ASN A 22 -4.70 -1.96 28.26
CA ASN A 22 -3.25 -2.12 28.13
C ASN A 22 -2.85 -3.36 27.32
N ALA A 23 -3.66 -4.41 27.37
CA ALA A 23 -3.42 -5.60 26.55
C ALA A 23 -3.69 -5.34 25.05
N VAL A 24 -4.71 -4.52 24.74
CA VAL A 24 -5.05 -4.16 23.35
C VAL A 24 -4.15 -3.05 22.81
N TYR A 25 -3.82 -2.06 23.64
CA TYR A 25 -2.99 -0.92 23.28
C TYR A 25 -1.77 -0.79 24.20
N PRO A 26 -0.79 -1.69 24.09
CA PRO A 26 0.41 -1.62 24.92
C PRO A 26 1.17 -0.30 24.68
N GLY A 27 1.46 0.41 25.77
CA GLY A 27 2.17 1.70 25.73
C GLY A 27 1.31 2.93 25.45
N ARG A 28 -0.01 2.79 25.34
CA ARG A 28 -0.95 3.92 25.35
C ARG A 28 -1.59 4.05 26.73
N GLU A 29 -1.66 5.26 27.26
CA GLU A 29 -2.35 5.54 28.52
C GLU A 29 -3.87 5.68 28.28
N ILE A 30 -4.56 4.54 28.17
CA ILE A 30 -6.02 4.46 28.05
C ILE A 30 -6.57 4.05 29.41
N ALA A 31 -7.32 4.93 30.06
CA ALA A 31 -7.84 4.73 31.41
C ALA A 31 -9.35 4.44 31.43
N THR A 32 -10.08 4.86 30.41
CA THR A 32 -11.55 4.78 30.37
C THR A 32 -12.06 4.04 29.13
N GLU A 33 -13.29 3.48 29.26
CA GLU A 33 -13.97 2.86 28.13
C GLU A 33 -14.21 3.86 26.98
N GLU A 34 -14.48 5.11 27.29
CA GLU A 34 -14.69 6.17 26.29
C GLU A 34 -13.41 6.41 25.47
N GLU A 35 -12.26 6.52 26.13
CA GLU A 35 -10.96 6.65 25.45
C GLU A 35 -10.65 5.43 24.59
N MET A 36 -10.94 4.22 25.09
CA MET A 36 -10.77 2.99 24.33
C MET A 36 -11.64 2.98 23.08
N ARG A 37 -12.93 3.32 23.21
CA ARG A 37 -13.85 3.40 22.07
C ARG A 37 -13.43 4.44 21.07
N ASN A 38 -12.93 5.58 21.52
CA ASN A 38 -12.42 6.63 20.65
C ASN A 38 -11.14 6.17 19.90
N ALA A 39 -10.23 5.48 20.59
CA ALA A 39 -9.03 4.91 19.94
C ALA A 39 -9.40 3.92 18.82
N VAL A 40 -10.31 2.99 19.11
CA VAL A 40 -10.83 2.03 18.10
C VAL A 40 -11.53 2.77 16.96
N LYS A 41 -12.34 3.79 17.25
CA LYS A 41 -13.01 4.59 16.21
C LYS A 41 -12.00 5.25 15.28
N VAL A 42 -10.99 5.92 15.82
CA VAL A 42 -9.93 6.57 15.03
C VAL A 42 -9.19 5.55 14.15
N GLU A 43 -8.92 4.36 14.65
CA GLU A 43 -8.28 3.30 13.86
C GLU A 43 -9.17 2.81 12.71
N ILE A 44 -10.46 2.61 12.98
CA ILE A 44 -11.43 2.21 11.95
C ILE A 44 -11.56 3.31 10.89
N GLU A 45 -11.68 4.58 11.30
CA GLU A 45 -11.74 5.71 10.37
C GLU A 45 -10.48 5.79 9.52
N SER A 46 -9.30 5.72 10.13
CA SER A 46 -8.02 5.71 9.41
C SER A 46 -7.89 4.54 8.44
N TYR A 47 -8.38 3.35 8.82
CA TYR A 47 -8.39 2.19 7.94
C TYR A 47 -9.26 2.43 6.69
N TYR A 48 -10.49 2.94 6.86
CA TYR A 48 -11.39 3.18 5.75
C TYR A 48 -10.98 4.38 4.90
N ASP A 49 -10.40 5.42 5.49
CA ASP A 49 -9.80 6.53 4.74
C ASP A 49 -8.70 6.03 3.81
N LYS A 50 -7.82 5.15 4.31
CA LYS A 50 -6.78 4.53 3.50
C LYS A 50 -7.36 3.66 2.38
N GLN A 51 -8.39 2.86 2.67
CA GLN A 51 -9.06 2.06 1.64
C GLN A 51 -9.75 2.92 0.58
N SER A 52 -10.41 4.01 0.99
CA SER A 52 -11.04 4.97 0.10
C SER A 52 -10.01 5.65 -0.81
N ARG A 53 -8.85 6.03 -0.26
CA ARG A 53 -7.76 6.59 -1.06
C ARG A 53 -7.19 5.59 -2.05
N ASN A 54 -7.00 4.34 -1.64
CA ASN A 54 -6.55 3.29 -2.57
C ASN A 54 -7.55 3.11 -3.72
N GLN A 55 -8.85 3.15 -3.43
CA GLN A 55 -9.91 3.08 -4.45
C GLN A 55 -9.87 4.28 -5.41
N LEU A 56 -9.59 5.48 -4.89
CA LEU A 56 -9.40 6.67 -5.71
C LEU A 56 -8.19 6.52 -6.64
N HIS A 57 -7.06 6.03 -6.11
CA HIS A 57 -5.86 5.78 -6.92
C HIS A 57 -6.12 4.77 -8.04
N ASP A 58 -6.87 3.72 -7.74
CA ASP A 58 -7.27 2.72 -8.74
C ASP A 58 -8.16 3.33 -9.83
N GLN A 59 -9.15 4.15 -9.47
CA GLN A 59 -9.98 4.87 -10.43
C GLN A 59 -9.14 5.83 -11.29
N VAL A 60 -8.19 6.55 -10.71
CA VAL A 60 -7.28 7.43 -11.46
C VAL A 60 -6.41 6.63 -12.42
N TYR A 61 -5.89 5.49 -11.97
CA TYR A 61 -5.14 4.56 -12.82
C TYR A 61 -5.96 4.12 -14.04
N HIS A 62 -7.20 3.65 -13.81
CA HIS A 62 -8.09 3.24 -14.90
C HIS A 62 -8.44 4.39 -15.83
N GLN A 63 -8.79 5.56 -15.30
CA GLN A 63 -9.07 6.75 -16.12
C GLN A 63 -7.90 7.10 -17.03
N LEU A 64 -6.67 7.08 -16.53
CA LEU A 64 -5.48 7.38 -17.32
C LEU A 64 -5.17 6.28 -18.34
N THR A 65 -5.25 5.02 -17.94
CA THR A 65 -4.93 3.91 -18.85
C THR A 65 -5.99 3.70 -19.94
N ASP A 66 -7.26 3.98 -19.66
CA ASP A 66 -8.34 3.81 -20.64
C ASP A 66 -8.39 4.94 -21.66
N HIS A 67 -8.10 6.19 -21.22
CA HIS A 67 -8.21 7.37 -22.10
C HIS A 67 -6.92 7.70 -22.86
N VAL A 68 -5.74 7.24 -22.38
CA VAL A 68 -4.50 7.43 -23.10
C VAL A 68 -4.32 6.31 -24.13
N SER A 69 -4.16 6.66 -25.40
CA SER A 69 -3.83 5.69 -26.45
C SER A 69 -2.34 5.75 -26.75
N ILE A 70 -1.68 4.59 -26.69
CA ILE A 70 -0.27 4.41 -27.10
C ILE A 70 -0.24 3.31 -28.15
N ASP A 71 0.32 3.63 -29.31
CA ASP A 71 0.51 2.67 -30.39
C ASP A 71 1.82 1.89 -30.16
N PHE A 72 1.69 0.67 -29.69
CA PHE A 72 2.82 -0.20 -29.41
C PHE A 72 3.23 -1.04 -30.62
N PRO A 73 4.53 -1.26 -30.86
CA PRO A 73 5.00 -2.22 -31.87
C PRO A 73 4.78 -3.66 -31.38
N GLU A 74 3.54 -4.14 -31.46
CA GLU A 74 3.08 -5.40 -30.90
C GLU A 74 3.97 -6.59 -31.27
N GLN A 75 4.30 -6.74 -32.57
CA GLN A 75 5.12 -7.83 -33.07
C GLN A 75 6.54 -7.82 -32.48
N PHE A 76 7.09 -6.63 -32.21
CA PHE A 76 8.39 -6.49 -31.57
C PHE A 76 8.30 -6.89 -30.09
N LEU A 77 7.29 -6.38 -29.37
CA LEU A 77 7.11 -6.64 -27.95
C LEU A 77 6.81 -8.12 -27.67
N LYS A 78 6.00 -8.78 -28.50
CA LYS A 78 5.76 -10.22 -28.39
C LYS A 78 7.05 -11.03 -28.58
N ARG A 79 7.88 -10.69 -29.58
CA ARG A 79 9.20 -11.32 -29.76
C ARG A 79 10.14 -11.05 -28.59
N TRP A 80 10.06 -9.85 -28.01
CA TRP A 80 10.82 -9.52 -26.80
C TRP A 80 10.37 -10.35 -25.61
N LEU A 81 9.07 -10.55 -25.39
CA LEU A 81 8.54 -11.44 -24.36
C LEU A 81 9.01 -12.91 -24.53
N GLN A 82 9.11 -13.38 -25.78
CA GLN A 82 9.61 -14.73 -26.05
C GLN A 82 11.08 -14.91 -25.67
N ASN A 83 11.92 -13.92 -25.92
CA ASN A 83 13.38 -14.05 -25.87
C ASN A 83 14.04 -13.24 -24.73
N GLY A 84 13.30 -12.35 -24.06
CA GLY A 84 13.84 -11.38 -23.08
C GLY A 84 14.03 -11.93 -21.68
N SER A 85 13.63 -13.18 -21.39
CA SER A 85 13.82 -13.84 -20.11
C SER A 85 14.88 -14.95 -20.21
N GLU A 86 15.43 -15.36 -19.03
CA GLU A 86 16.37 -16.51 -18.98
C GLU A 86 15.78 -17.82 -19.53
N LYS A 87 14.44 -17.93 -19.48
CA LYS A 87 13.71 -19.06 -20.08
C LYS A 87 12.87 -18.53 -21.23
N PRO A 88 13.20 -18.87 -22.48
CA PRO A 88 12.39 -18.51 -23.65
C PRO A 88 10.97 -19.02 -23.51
N LYS A 89 10.00 -18.18 -23.88
CA LYS A 89 8.56 -18.52 -23.87
C LYS A 89 8.12 -18.95 -25.26
N SER A 90 7.07 -19.78 -25.34
CA SER A 90 6.43 -20.11 -26.62
C SER A 90 5.70 -18.87 -27.19
N VAL A 91 5.29 -18.99 -28.45
CA VAL A 91 4.49 -17.93 -29.11
C VAL A 91 3.16 -17.76 -28.39
N GLU A 92 2.51 -18.85 -28.02
CA GLU A 92 1.22 -18.89 -27.34
C GLU A 92 1.31 -18.27 -25.95
N GLU A 93 2.38 -18.54 -25.20
CA GLU A 93 2.62 -17.93 -23.88
C GLU A 93 2.83 -16.42 -23.99
N ALA A 94 3.62 -15.96 -24.96
CA ALA A 94 3.85 -14.55 -25.20
C ALA A 94 2.57 -13.82 -25.67
N ASP A 95 1.75 -14.46 -26.51
CA ASP A 95 0.46 -13.93 -26.95
C ASP A 95 -0.52 -13.78 -25.77
N ALA A 96 -0.57 -14.75 -24.87
CA ALA A 96 -1.42 -14.73 -23.68
C ALA A 96 -0.96 -13.66 -22.66
N GLU A 97 0.34 -13.41 -22.54
CA GLU A 97 0.91 -12.44 -21.60
C GLU A 97 0.89 -11.00 -22.14
N TYR A 98 0.90 -10.83 -23.44
CA TYR A 98 1.01 -9.52 -24.09
C TYR A 98 -0.01 -8.47 -23.61
N PRO A 99 -1.31 -8.78 -23.44
CA PRO A 99 -2.29 -7.79 -22.96
C PRO A 99 -1.93 -7.21 -21.60
N GLN A 100 -1.54 -8.06 -20.64
CA GLN A 100 -1.13 -7.61 -19.33
C GLN A 100 0.18 -6.81 -19.40
N PHE A 101 1.15 -7.29 -20.13
CA PHE A 101 2.42 -6.60 -20.35
C PHE A 101 2.24 -5.23 -20.99
N SER A 102 1.42 -5.12 -22.03
CA SER A 102 1.16 -3.86 -22.72
C SER A 102 0.46 -2.84 -21.81
N ASN A 103 -0.44 -3.27 -20.95
CA ASN A 103 -1.08 -2.42 -19.94
C ASN A 103 -0.08 -1.93 -18.89
N GLN A 104 0.80 -2.80 -18.40
CA GLN A 104 1.86 -2.41 -17.47
C GLN A 104 2.85 -1.42 -18.11
N LEU A 105 3.23 -1.67 -19.37
CA LEU A 105 4.11 -0.78 -20.10
C LEU A 105 3.44 0.59 -20.33
N LYS A 106 2.15 0.60 -20.70
CA LYS A 106 1.36 1.83 -20.84
C LYS A 106 1.39 2.64 -19.55
N TRP A 107 1.08 2.01 -18.41
CA TRP A 107 1.13 2.67 -17.12
C TRP A 107 2.52 3.22 -16.78
N THR A 108 3.56 2.44 -17.04
CA THR A 108 4.95 2.86 -16.83
C THR A 108 5.28 4.12 -17.63
N LEU A 109 4.87 4.20 -18.88
CA LEU A 109 5.11 5.37 -19.72
C LEU A 109 4.31 6.58 -19.23
N ILE A 110 3.02 6.42 -18.90
CA ILE A 110 2.17 7.49 -18.38
C ILE A 110 2.75 8.03 -17.06
N SER A 111 3.02 7.15 -16.10
CA SER A 111 3.55 7.55 -14.79
C SER A 111 4.91 8.22 -14.90
N THR A 112 5.80 7.69 -15.73
CA THR A 112 7.14 8.30 -15.99
C THR A 112 7.00 9.69 -16.59
N GLN A 113 6.09 9.89 -17.53
CA GLN A 113 5.84 11.20 -18.13
C GLN A 113 5.31 12.19 -17.09
N ILE A 114 4.31 11.81 -16.29
CA ILE A 114 3.76 12.66 -15.21
C ILE A 114 4.87 13.05 -14.22
N ILE A 115 5.67 12.09 -13.78
CA ILE A 115 6.78 12.31 -12.85
C ILE A 115 7.79 13.32 -13.43
N ASN A 116 8.20 13.14 -14.67
CA ASN A 116 9.18 13.99 -15.33
C ASN A 116 8.64 15.41 -15.57
N GLU A 117 7.44 15.56 -16.11
CA GLU A 117 6.83 16.86 -16.41
C GLU A 117 6.59 17.70 -15.16
N ASN A 118 6.33 17.05 -14.02
CA ASN A 118 6.09 17.75 -12.76
C ASN A 118 7.31 17.74 -11.82
N SER A 119 8.47 17.27 -12.29
CA SER A 119 9.73 17.25 -11.54
C SER A 119 9.58 16.59 -10.16
N ILE A 120 8.87 15.44 -10.11
CA ILE A 120 8.63 14.71 -8.88
C ILE A 120 9.92 13.96 -8.49
N ILE A 121 10.64 14.51 -7.54
CA ILE A 121 11.89 13.94 -7.00
C ILE A 121 11.67 13.49 -5.56
N VAL A 122 12.42 12.48 -5.14
CA VAL A 122 12.48 12.01 -3.76
C VAL A 122 13.83 12.43 -3.19
N ASN A 123 13.80 13.12 -2.05
CA ASN A 123 15.02 13.55 -1.41
C ASN A 123 15.47 12.55 -0.32
N PRO A 124 16.75 12.60 0.12
CA PRO A 124 17.29 11.65 1.09
C PRO A 124 16.56 11.64 2.45
N GLU A 125 15.99 12.77 2.88
CA GLU A 125 15.25 12.85 4.14
C GLU A 125 13.90 12.11 4.04
N GLU A 126 13.23 12.17 2.90
CA GLU A 126 12.00 11.41 2.67
C GLU A 126 12.25 9.90 2.73
N LEU A 127 13.39 9.44 2.17
CA LEU A 127 13.80 8.04 2.25
C LEU A 127 14.07 7.61 3.69
N LYS A 128 14.78 8.42 4.48
CA LYS A 128 15.03 8.15 5.90
C LYS A 128 13.72 8.11 6.71
N ASN A 129 12.82 9.06 6.48
CA ASN A 129 11.54 9.10 7.14
C ASN A 129 10.68 7.87 6.80
N PHE A 130 10.69 7.45 5.53
CA PHE A 130 10.04 6.22 5.10
C PHE A 130 10.63 4.99 5.81
N ALA A 131 11.96 4.89 5.88
CA ALA A 131 12.64 3.80 6.59
C ALA A 131 12.29 3.78 8.08
N ARG A 132 12.23 4.95 8.74
CA ARG A 132 11.78 5.08 10.13
C ARG A 132 10.33 4.62 10.30
N GLN A 133 9.41 5.10 9.47
CA GLN A 133 8.00 4.70 9.52
C GLN A 133 7.84 3.19 9.34
N GLN A 134 8.61 2.59 8.44
CA GLN A 134 8.55 1.15 8.20
C GLN A 134 9.11 0.36 9.39
N LEU A 135 10.21 0.82 9.99
CA LEU A 135 10.80 0.19 11.18
C LEU A 135 9.80 0.17 12.34
N PHE A 136 9.26 1.32 12.71
CA PHE A 136 8.34 1.43 13.84
C PHE A 136 6.96 0.83 13.55
N GLY A 137 6.48 0.93 12.30
CA GLY A 137 5.27 0.27 11.85
C GLY A 137 5.34 -1.25 11.97
N ASN A 138 6.46 -1.87 11.61
CA ASN A 138 6.68 -3.31 11.77
C ASN A 138 6.73 -3.73 13.24
N MET A 139 7.12 -2.83 14.14
CA MET A 139 7.13 -3.06 15.58
C MET A 139 5.77 -2.76 16.25
N GLY A 140 4.78 -2.28 15.49
CA GLY A 140 3.49 -1.85 16.03
C GLY A 140 3.58 -0.62 16.92
N MET A 141 4.62 0.19 16.77
CA MET A 141 4.91 1.37 17.58
C MET A 141 4.73 2.65 16.77
N ALA A 142 4.33 3.73 17.44
CA ALA A 142 4.42 5.06 16.86
C ALA A 142 5.90 5.46 16.72
N VAL A 143 6.21 6.25 15.68
CA VAL A 143 7.58 6.76 15.49
C VAL A 143 7.90 7.74 16.62
N PRO A 144 8.87 7.46 17.52
CA PRO A 144 9.23 8.40 18.56
C PRO A 144 10.01 9.59 17.99
N GLU A 145 9.87 10.75 18.62
CA GLU A 145 10.61 11.97 18.21
C GLU A 145 12.12 11.81 18.39
N ASP A 146 12.53 11.08 19.43
CA ASP A 146 13.94 10.84 19.75
C ASP A 146 14.19 9.33 19.96
N ALA A 147 14.87 8.71 19.02
CA ALA A 147 15.27 7.31 19.08
C ALA A 147 16.64 7.12 18.41
N PRO A 148 17.74 7.49 19.09
CA PRO A 148 19.09 7.41 18.50
C PRO A 148 19.47 6.02 17.98
N TRP A 149 18.99 4.97 18.66
CA TRP A 149 19.23 3.58 18.22
C TRP A 149 18.58 3.26 16.87
N ALA A 150 17.48 3.93 16.54
CA ALA A 150 16.80 3.75 15.26
C ALA A 150 17.60 4.35 14.09
N ASP A 151 18.41 5.38 14.34
CA ASP A 151 19.22 6.01 13.31
C ASP A 151 20.27 5.06 12.73
N ASP A 152 20.91 4.26 13.57
CA ASP A 152 21.88 3.24 13.12
C ASP A 152 21.19 2.18 12.26
N TYR A 153 19.98 1.76 12.63
CA TYR A 153 19.22 0.79 11.88
C TYR A 153 18.73 1.38 10.55
N VAL A 154 18.18 2.60 10.56
CA VAL A 154 17.77 3.33 9.35
C VAL A 154 18.96 3.53 8.41
N ASN A 155 20.12 3.93 8.93
CA ASN A 155 21.34 4.06 8.13
C ASN A 155 21.78 2.72 7.53
N SER A 156 21.55 1.60 8.23
CA SER A 156 21.80 0.26 7.68
C SER A 156 20.81 -0.08 6.56
N MET A 157 19.52 0.20 6.73
CA MET A 157 18.51 0.02 5.68
C MET A 157 18.85 0.85 4.44
N MET A 158 19.31 2.09 4.63
CA MET A 158 19.70 2.99 3.53
C MET A 158 20.94 2.53 2.75
N LYS A 159 21.74 1.59 3.29
CA LYS A 159 22.84 0.95 2.55
C LYS A 159 22.37 -0.21 1.66
N ASP A 160 21.20 -0.75 1.94
CA ASP A 160 20.59 -1.77 1.08
C ASP A 160 20.01 -1.10 -0.18
N LYS A 161 20.66 -1.41 -1.31
CA LYS A 161 20.29 -0.84 -2.62
C LYS A 161 18.85 -1.21 -3.02
N LYS A 162 18.45 -2.46 -2.78
CA LYS A 162 17.10 -2.92 -3.11
C LYS A 162 16.05 -2.18 -2.27
N PHE A 163 16.30 -2.05 -0.97
CA PHE A 163 15.42 -1.29 -0.10
C PHE A 163 15.29 0.17 -0.55
N THR A 164 16.40 0.84 -0.85
CA THR A 164 16.37 2.25 -1.25
C THR A 164 15.70 2.46 -2.60
N GLU A 165 15.88 1.56 -3.56
CA GLU A 165 15.19 1.59 -4.84
C GLU A 165 13.67 1.39 -4.65
N ASP A 166 13.25 0.38 -3.90
CA ASP A 166 11.84 0.11 -3.61
C ASP A 166 11.18 1.28 -2.85
N ALA A 167 11.87 1.84 -1.84
CA ALA A 167 11.41 3.01 -1.09
C ALA A 167 11.27 4.24 -1.98
N TYR A 168 12.25 4.49 -2.86
CA TYR A 168 12.22 5.59 -3.81
C TYR A 168 10.99 5.52 -4.71
N PHE A 169 10.74 4.35 -5.32
CA PHE A 169 9.57 4.15 -6.18
C PHE A 169 8.25 4.32 -5.45
N ARG A 170 8.15 3.82 -4.20
CA ARG A 170 6.94 3.97 -3.40
C ARG A 170 6.64 5.43 -3.07
N ILE A 171 7.64 6.17 -2.59
CA ILE A 171 7.50 7.60 -2.27
C ILE A 171 7.17 8.40 -3.53
N GLN A 172 7.87 8.12 -4.64
CA GLN A 172 7.64 8.81 -5.91
C GLN A 172 6.23 8.59 -6.45
N ASN A 173 5.74 7.34 -6.38
CA ASN A 173 4.36 7.03 -6.76
C ASN A 173 3.35 7.72 -5.84
N GLU A 174 3.58 7.73 -4.54
CA GLU A 174 2.68 8.43 -3.60
C GLU A 174 2.62 9.94 -3.92
N LYS A 175 3.77 10.58 -4.14
CA LYS A 175 3.82 12.00 -4.54
C LYS A 175 3.12 12.25 -5.88
N MET A 176 3.24 11.34 -6.83
CA MET A 176 2.53 11.41 -8.11
C MET A 176 1.01 11.36 -7.89
N PHE A 177 0.52 10.41 -7.09
CA PHE A 177 -0.92 10.31 -6.81
C PHE A 177 -1.43 11.52 -6.02
N GLN A 178 -0.69 12.03 -5.06
CA GLN A 178 -1.03 13.28 -4.35
C GLN A 178 -1.15 14.46 -5.32
N LEU A 179 -0.24 14.57 -6.28
CA LEU A 179 -0.34 15.57 -7.34
C LEU A 179 -1.61 15.38 -8.20
N LEU A 180 -1.91 14.15 -8.61
CA LEU A 180 -3.09 13.83 -9.41
C LEU A 180 -4.38 14.13 -8.64
N GLU A 181 -4.45 13.76 -7.35
CA GLU A 181 -5.55 14.13 -6.46
C GLU A 181 -5.76 15.65 -6.42
N SER A 182 -4.69 16.43 -6.32
CA SER A 182 -4.78 17.89 -6.26
C SER A 182 -5.28 18.53 -7.56
N LYS A 183 -5.14 17.84 -8.69
CA LYS A 183 -5.56 18.33 -10.02
C LYS A 183 -6.89 17.75 -10.48
N ALA A 184 -7.35 16.64 -9.87
CA ALA A 184 -8.59 15.98 -10.25
C ALA A 184 -9.82 16.65 -9.64
N ASN A 185 -10.93 16.61 -10.36
CA ASN A 185 -12.25 16.94 -9.79
C ASN A 185 -12.79 15.71 -9.05
N ILE A 186 -12.46 15.63 -7.76
CA ILE A 186 -12.89 14.52 -6.91
C ILE A 186 -14.28 14.84 -6.36
N THR A 187 -15.20 13.88 -6.51
CA THR A 187 -16.53 13.92 -5.90
C THR A 187 -16.60 12.89 -4.78
N GLU A 188 -16.82 13.35 -3.56
CA GLU A 188 -17.01 12.46 -2.42
C GLU A 188 -18.47 11.98 -2.35
N GLU A 189 -18.64 10.67 -2.26
CA GLU A 189 -19.95 10.03 -2.08
C GLU A 189 -19.99 9.35 -0.70
N LYS A 190 -20.97 9.70 0.12
CA LYS A 190 -21.22 9.01 1.39
C LYS A 190 -22.04 7.76 1.13
N ILE A 191 -21.44 6.60 1.37
CA ILE A 191 -22.09 5.29 1.17
C ILE A 191 -22.07 4.47 2.46
N SER A 192 -22.89 3.43 2.55
CA SER A 192 -22.85 2.50 3.67
C SER A 192 -21.58 1.64 3.62
N LEU A 193 -21.23 1.05 4.76
CA LEU A 193 -20.07 0.16 4.85
C LEU A 193 -20.22 -1.07 3.95
N GLU A 194 -21.45 -1.62 3.85
CA GLU A 194 -21.76 -2.76 2.97
C GLU A 194 -21.51 -2.39 1.51
N ALA A 195 -22.06 -1.25 1.06
CA ALA A 195 -21.89 -0.77 -0.31
C ALA A 195 -20.41 -0.48 -0.63
N PHE A 196 -19.63 0.02 0.36
CA PHE A 196 -18.19 0.23 0.18
C PHE A 196 -17.45 -1.09 0.02
N ARG A 197 -17.75 -2.09 0.85
CA ARG A 197 -17.16 -3.43 0.74
C ARG A 197 -17.47 -4.10 -0.59
N GLU A 198 -18.68 -3.98 -1.10
CA GLU A 198 -19.04 -4.47 -2.43
C GLU A 198 -18.21 -3.81 -3.52
N LYS A 199 -18.02 -2.48 -3.47
CA LYS A 199 -17.14 -1.77 -4.42
C LYS A 199 -15.70 -2.29 -4.37
N LEU A 200 -15.14 -2.57 -3.17
CA LEU A 200 -13.80 -3.13 -3.04
C LEU A 200 -13.65 -4.53 -3.65
N HIS A 201 -14.70 -5.36 -3.57
CA HIS A 201 -14.67 -6.73 -4.12
C HIS A 201 -14.78 -6.76 -5.66
N HIS A 202 -15.44 -5.81 -6.27
CA HIS A 202 -15.64 -5.76 -7.73
C HIS A 202 -14.37 -5.37 -8.52
N HIS A 203 -13.35 -4.80 -7.89
CA HIS A 203 -12.11 -4.37 -8.54
C HIS A 203 -10.97 -5.41 -8.51
N HIS A 204 -11.20 -6.59 -7.95
CA HIS A 204 -10.19 -7.67 -7.88
C HIS A 204 -10.34 -8.74 -8.99
N HIS A 205 -11.08 -8.44 -10.07
CA HIS A 205 -11.24 -9.37 -11.22
C HIS A 205 -10.62 -8.82 -12.49
#